data_a310bad22455c466e74f8d562f2c2dd0
#
_entry.id   a310bad22455c466e74f8d562f2c2dd0
#
_cell.length_a   1.000
_cell.length_b   1.000
_cell.length_c   1.000
_cell.angle_alpha   90.00
_cell.angle_beta   90.00
_cell.angle_gamma   90.00
#
_symmetry.space_group_name_H-M   'P 1'
#
loop_
_entity.id
_entity.type
_entity.pdbx_description
1 polymer ?
#
loop_
_entity_poly.entity_id
_entity_poly.type
_entity_poly.pdbx_seq_one_letter_code
_entity_poly.pdbx_strand_id
1 'polypeptide(L)'
;LDAHTKVDVRAELQELLAGLEIPTLLVTHDFEDAAALADQVGVIVEGRLRQTGTPVDLVAHPADPFVASFTGANLLHGQPDGAEANTTRVRLEDGTVISTTDHGEGAVTLAVYPWDVTISRTRPDDSATNVISGAITAVTELGNRARVTIGPLSAEITVDSLRRLGLEHGQQAFASFKATGTRIVASKGGTP
;
A
#
# COMPACT_ATOMS: atom_id res chain seq x y z
N LEU A 1 4.75 -4.77 -23.74
CA LEU A 1 5.60 -3.58 -23.60
C LEU A 1 6.52 -3.81 -22.43
N ASP A 2 7.82 -3.57 -22.59
CA ASP A 2 8.75 -3.59 -21.47
C ASP A 2 8.49 -2.40 -20.53
N ALA A 3 9.04 -2.45 -19.31
CA ALA A 3 8.79 -1.44 -18.29
C ALA A 3 9.30 -0.02 -18.71
N HIS A 4 10.36 0.07 -19.51
CA HIS A 4 10.88 1.34 -20.01
C HIS A 4 9.94 1.96 -21.02
N THR A 5 9.53 1.20 -22.03
CA THR A 5 8.57 1.65 -23.05
C THR A 5 7.25 2.12 -22.43
N LYS A 6 6.79 1.46 -21.33
CA LYS A 6 5.57 1.87 -20.64
C LYS A 6 5.69 3.25 -19.97
N VAL A 7 6.84 3.56 -19.37
CA VAL A 7 7.09 4.88 -18.75
C VAL A 7 7.13 5.98 -19.79
N ASP A 8 7.85 5.75 -20.91
CA ASP A 8 7.99 6.73 -21.99
C ASP A 8 6.64 7.03 -22.66
N VAL A 9 5.86 5.99 -22.97
CA VAL A 9 4.50 6.15 -23.55
C VAL A 9 3.57 6.89 -22.60
N ARG A 10 3.67 6.63 -21.27
CA ARG A 10 2.88 7.34 -20.26
C ARG A 10 3.21 8.84 -20.25
N ALA A 11 4.50 9.19 -20.30
CA ALA A 11 4.95 10.58 -20.31
C ALA A 11 4.48 11.32 -21.59
N GLU A 12 4.63 10.70 -22.77
CA GLU A 12 4.14 11.26 -24.03
C GLU A 12 2.62 11.44 -24.02
N LEU A 13 1.87 10.47 -23.48
CA LEU A 13 0.43 10.56 -23.38
C LEU A 13 0.01 11.67 -22.41
N GLN A 14 0.72 11.84 -21.29
CA GLN A 14 0.47 12.92 -20.34
C GLN A 14 0.66 14.29 -20.97
N GLU A 15 1.74 14.51 -21.72
CA GLU A 15 1.99 15.75 -22.45
C GLU A 15 0.89 16.02 -23.49
N LEU A 16 0.50 14.99 -24.24
CA LEU A 16 -0.56 15.11 -25.24
C LEU A 16 -1.89 15.51 -24.60
N LEU A 17 -2.29 14.82 -23.52
CA LEU A 17 -3.55 15.08 -22.83
C LEU A 17 -3.58 16.47 -22.17
N ALA A 18 -2.46 16.93 -21.60
CA ALA A 18 -2.36 18.26 -21.00
C ALA A 18 -2.55 19.39 -22.03
N GLY A 19 -2.25 19.14 -23.31
CA GLY A 19 -2.46 20.10 -24.40
C GLY A 19 -3.87 20.07 -25.03
N LEU A 20 -4.71 19.11 -24.63
CA LEU A 20 -6.04 18.92 -25.19
C LEU A 20 -7.12 19.44 -24.21
N GLU A 21 -7.91 20.44 -24.65
CA GLU A 21 -9.07 20.92 -23.88
C GLU A 21 -10.33 20.11 -24.18
N ILE A 22 -10.20 18.76 -24.20
CA ILE A 22 -11.33 17.86 -24.46
C ILE A 22 -11.48 16.85 -23.33
N PRO A 23 -12.72 16.52 -22.90
CA PRO A 23 -12.95 15.45 -21.95
C PRO A 23 -12.43 14.12 -22.48
N THR A 24 -11.55 13.47 -21.73
CA THR A 24 -10.95 12.18 -22.09
C THR A 24 -11.32 11.12 -21.07
N LEU A 25 -11.74 9.95 -21.52
CA LEU A 25 -12.00 8.79 -20.67
C LEU A 25 -10.95 7.72 -20.94
N LEU A 26 -10.16 7.41 -19.90
CA LEU A 26 -9.20 6.31 -19.91
C LEU A 26 -9.77 5.12 -19.13
N VAL A 27 -9.69 3.92 -19.70
CA VAL A 27 -9.99 2.67 -19.02
C VAL A 27 -8.70 1.87 -18.85
N THR A 28 -8.32 1.61 -17.63
CA THR A 28 -7.10 0.85 -17.28
C THR A 28 -7.37 -0.05 -16.08
N HIS A 29 -6.56 -1.09 -15.93
CA HIS A 29 -6.50 -1.92 -14.72
C HIS A 29 -5.27 -1.60 -13.85
N ASP A 30 -4.52 -0.57 -14.20
CA ASP A 30 -3.29 -0.16 -13.51
C ASP A 30 -3.51 1.21 -12.84
N PHE A 31 -3.38 1.23 -11.50
CA PHE A 31 -3.54 2.45 -10.74
C PHE A 31 -2.48 3.50 -11.07
N GLU A 32 -1.24 3.08 -11.38
CA GLU A 32 -0.18 4.03 -11.72
C GLU A 32 -0.50 4.79 -13.02
N ASP A 33 -1.10 4.10 -14.01
CA ASP A 33 -1.55 4.75 -15.26
C ASP A 33 -2.67 5.75 -14.97
N ALA A 34 -3.67 5.34 -14.15
CA ALA A 34 -4.75 6.23 -13.74
C ALA A 34 -4.23 7.43 -12.95
N ALA A 35 -3.33 7.21 -12.00
CA ALA A 35 -2.77 8.26 -11.15
C ALA A 35 -1.91 9.29 -11.92
N ALA A 36 -1.25 8.85 -12.99
CA ALA A 36 -0.42 9.73 -13.80
C ALA A 36 -1.20 10.56 -14.83
N LEU A 37 -2.37 10.05 -15.31
CA LEU A 37 -3.05 10.60 -16.48
C LEU A 37 -4.41 11.23 -16.17
N ALA A 38 -5.03 10.93 -15.02
CA ALA A 38 -6.40 11.33 -14.73
C ALA A 38 -6.50 12.30 -13.55
N ASP A 39 -7.34 13.33 -13.71
CA ASP A 39 -7.73 14.22 -12.60
C ASP A 39 -8.69 13.53 -11.64
N GLN A 40 -9.53 12.63 -12.16
CA GLN A 40 -10.51 11.87 -11.40
C GLN A 40 -10.46 10.40 -11.78
N VAL A 41 -10.53 9.53 -10.79
CA VAL A 41 -10.52 8.07 -10.96
C VAL A 41 -11.80 7.48 -10.42
N GLY A 42 -12.47 6.65 -11.22
CA GLY A 42 -13.61 5.84 -10.80
C GLY A 42 -13.21 4.36 -10.73
N VAL A 43 -13.30 3.73 -9.58
CA VAL A 43 -13.03 2.30 -9.41
C VAL A 43 -14.32 1.51 -9.59
N ILE A 44 -14.34 0.64 -10.61
CA ILE A 44 -15.50 -0.20 -10.94
C ILE A 44 -15.17 -1.66 -10.64
N VAL A 45 -16.03 -2.32 -9.88
CA VAL A 45 -15.92 -3.74 -9.56
C VAL A 45 -17.26 -4.41 -9.85
N GLU A 46 -17.26 -5.48 -10.63
CA GLU A 46 -18.49 -6.22 -11.00
C GLU A 46 -19.60 -5.31 -11.56
N GLY A 47 -19.22 -4.33 -12.39
CA GLY A 47 -20.13 -3.37 -12.98
C GLY A 47 -20.68 -2.29 -12.04
N ARG A 48 -20.19 -2.20 -10.80
CA ARG A 48 -20.61 -1.21 -9.82
C ARG A 48 -19.47 -0.26 -9.50
N LEU A 49 -19.78 1.04 -9.47
CA LEU A 49 -18.86 2.07 -9.04
C LEU A 49 -18.66 1.96 -7.52
N ARG A 50 -17.43 1.67 -7.08
CA ARG A 50 -17.08 1.53 -5.65
C ARG A 50 -16.64 2.84 -5.03
N GLN A 51 -15.82 3.59 -5.76
CA GLN A 51 -15.31 4.88 -5.30
C GLN A 51 -14.99 5.77 -6.49
N THR A 52 -15.14 7.09 -6.29
CA THR A 52 -14.68 8.13 -7.20
C THR A 52 -13.93 9.17 -6.41
N GLY A 53 -12.85 9.70 -6.96
CA GLY A 53 -12.06 10.76 -6.32
C GLY A 53 -10.78 11.02 -7.09
N THR A 54 -9.96 11.93 -6.60
CA THR A 54 -8.61 12.10 -7.13
C THR A 54 -7.76 10.85 -6.80
N PRO A 55 -6.67 10.58 -7.51
CA PRO A 55 -5.74 9.51 -7.13
C PRO A 55 -5.28 9.58 -5.67
N VAL A 56 -5.06 10.80 -5.17
CA VAL A 56 -4.68 11.04 -3.77
C VAL A 56 -5.78 10.63 -2.81
N ASP A 57 -7.05 10.92 -3.12
CA ASP A 57 -8.19 10.54 -2.27
C ASP A 57 -8.32 9.01 -2.17
N LEU A 58 -8.11 8.29 -3.28
CA LEU A 58 -8.20 6.83 -3.30
C LEU A 58 -7.11 6.17 -2.44
N VAL A 59 -5.91 6.75 -2.43
CA VAL A 59 -4.79 6.30 -1.58
C VAL A 59 -5.03 6.66 -0.12
N ALA A 60 -5.42 7.91 0.16
CA ALA A 60 -5.58 8.39 1.53
C ALA A 60 -6.78 7.79 2.25
N HIS A 61 -7.88 7.55 1.53
CA HIS A 61 -9.16 7.10 2.09
C HIS A 61 -9.81 6.03 1.20
N PRO A 62 -9.20 4.84 1.04
CA PRO A 62 -9.80 3.78 0.24
C PRO A 62 -11.12 3.31 0.87
N ALA A 63 -12.17 3.24 0.06
CA ALA A 63 -13.53 2.91 0.53
C ALA A 63 -13.68 1.45 0.97
N ASP A 64 -12.88 0.56 0.40
CA ASP A 64 -12.91 -0.87 0.72
C ASP A 64 -11.53 -1.53 0.46
N PRO A 65 -11.33 -2.80 0.89
CA PRO A 65 -10.07 -3.51 0.67
C PRO A 65 -9.67 -3.68 -0.80
N PHE A 66 -10.65 -3.73 -1.72
CA PHE A 66 -10.35 -3.82 -3.13
C PHE A 66 -9.68 -2.53 -3.62
N VAL A 67 -10.24 -1.37 -3.26
CA VAL A 67 -9.64 -0.07 -3.60
C VAL A 67 -8.25 0.07 -2.99
N ALA A 68 -8.07 -0.31 -1.72
CA ALA A 68 -6.77 -0.31 -1.07
C ALA A 68 -5.74 -1.21 -1.77
N SER A 69 -6.16 -2.42 -2.16
CA SER A 69 -5.33 -3.34 -2.93
C SER A 69 -5.01 -2.79 -4.33
N PHE A 70 -5.99 -2.23 -5.01
CA PHE A 70 -5.84 -1.63 -6.33
C PHE A 70 -4.86 -0.46 -6.32
N THR A 71 -4.86 0.35 -5.26
CA THR A 71 -3.89 1.45 -5.05
C THR A 71 -2.53 0.96 -4.53
N GLY A 72 -2.34 -0.34 -4.32
CA GLY A 72 -1.07 -0.98 -4.00
C GLY A 72 -0.77 -1.15 -2.52
N ALA A 73 -1.74 -0.99 -1.62
CA ALA A 73 -1.55 -1.22 -0.19
C ALA A 73 -1.35 -2.71 0.15
N ASN A 74 -0.53 -2.98 1.15
CA ASN A 74 -0.54 -4.26 1.85
C ASN A 74 -1.83 -4.39 2.66
N LEU A 75 -2.48 -5.53 2.60
CA LEU A 75 -3.68 -5.83 3.38
C LEU A 75 -3.37 -6.84 4.47
N LEU A 76 -3.66 -6.47 5.74
CA LEU A 76 -3.49 -7.32 6.90
C LEU A 76 -4.86 -7.55 7.55
N HIS A 77 -5.22 -8.80 7.73
CA HIS A 77 -6.50 -9.17 8.32
C HIS A 77 -6.33 -9.51 9.80
N GLY A 78 -7.23 -9.01 10.65
CA GLY A 78 -7.15 -9.27 12.07
C GLY A 78 -8.42 -8.86 12.82
N GLN A 79 -8.33 -8.95 14.14
CA GLN A 79 -9.40 -8.56 15.05
C GLN A 79 -8.86 -7.57 16.08
N PRO A 80 -9.63 -6.52 16.44
CA PRO A 80 -9.27 -5.63 17.54
C PRO A 80 -9.05 -6.42 18.84
N ASP A 81 -7.90 -6.15 19.47
CA ASP A 81 -7.43 -6.80 20.70
C ASP A 81 -7.11 -5.75 21.77
N GLY A 82 -8.01 -4.81 21.95
CA GLY A 82 -7.90 -3.73 22.91
C GLY A 82 -7.48 -2.40 22.30
N ALA A 83 -7.49 -1.37 23.15
CA ALA A 83 -7.06 -0.03 22.83
C ALA A 83 -6.01 0.44 23.85
N GLU A 84 -5.04 1.19 23.40
CA GLU A 84 -4.02 1.79 24.25
C GLU A 84 -3.85 3.27 23.85
N ALA A 85 -4.13 4.17 24.82
CA ALA A 85 -4.19 5.61 24.56
C ALA A 85 -5.09 5.95 23.37
N ASN A 86 -4.51 6.43 22.25
CA ASN A 86 -5.23 6.83 21.04
C ASN A 86 -5.06 5.82 19.90
N THR A 87 -4.72 4.57 20.19
CA THR A 87 -4.52 3.53 19.18
C THR A 87 -5.39 2.32 19.46
N THR A 88 -5.88 1.70 18.39
CA THR A 88 -6.50 0.37 18.41
C THR A 88 -5.44 -0.68 18.11
N ARG A 89 -5.36 -1.69 18.94
CA ARG A 89 -4.51 -2.86 18.70
C ARG A 89 -5.30 -3.90 17.92
N VAL A 90 -4.73 -4.41 16.87
CA VAL A 90 -5.33 -5.44 16.02
C VAL A 90 -4.41 -6.66 16.01
N ARG A 91 -4.96 -7.81 16.42
CA ARG A 91 -4.26 -9.09 16.38
C ARG A 91 -4.51 -9.78 15.05
N LEU A 92 -3.43 -10.07 14.31
CA LEU A 92 -3.45 -10.86 13.08
C LEU A 92 -3.60 -12.37 13.40
N GLU A 93 -3.88 -13.17 12.38
CA GLU A 93 -4.06 -14.63 12.52
C GLU A 93 -2.80 -15.35 13.03
N ASP A 94 -1.61 -14.85 12.72
CA ASP A 94 -0.33 -15.38 13.21
C ASP A 94 0.03 -14.94 14.64
N GLY A 95 -0.84 -14.17 15.29
CA GLY A 95 -0.65 -13.63 16.63
C GLY A 95 0.09 -12.29 16.66
N THR A 96 0.59 -11.79 15.55
CA THR A 96 1.22 -10.45 15.45
C THR A 96 0.21 -9.39 15.84
N VAL A 97 0.65 -8.38 16.62
CA VAL A 97 -0.20 -7.25 17.01
C VAL A 97 0.25 -6.01 16.26
N ILE A 98 -0.70 -5.38 15.59
CA ILE A 98 -0.51 -4.13 14.83
C ILE A 98 -1.36 -3.04 15.47
N SER A 99 -0.77 -1.86 15.66
CA SER A 99 -1.44 -0.68 16.17
C SER A 99 -1.84 0.25 15.03
N THR A 100 -3.05 0.80 15.11
CA THR A 100 -3.58 1.84 14.20
C THR A 100 -4.22 2.96 15.00
N THR A 101 -4.27 4.16 14.44
CA THR A 101 -5.02 5.29 15.03
C THR A 101 -6.51 5.25 14.69
N ASP A 102 -6.92 4.40 13.76
CA ASP A 102 -8.32 4.23 13.40
C ASP A 102 -9.03 3.33 14.41
N HIS A 103 -10.35 3.53 14.53
CA HIS A 103 -11.21 2.71 15.38
C HIS A 103 -12.04 1.76 14.50
N GLY A 104 -12.16 0.51 14.95
CA GLY A 104 -12.97 -0.50 14.26
C GLY A 104 -13.46 -1.58 15.23
N GLU A 105 -14.54 -2.23 14.86
CA GLU A 105 -15.16 -3.33 15.62
C GLU A 105 -15.27 -4.58 14.74
N GLY A 106 -15.25 -5.76 15.38
CA GLY A 106 -15.30 -7.02 14.65
C GLY A 106 -14.02 -7.31 13.85
N ALA A 107 -14.11 -8.15 12.83
CA ALA A 107 -12.98 -8.45 11.96
C ALA A 107 -12.68 -7.25 11.06
N VAL A 108 -11.43 -6.80 11.07
CA VAL A 108 -10.97 -5.64 10.31
C VAL A 108 -9.92 -6.02 9.27
N THR A 109 -9.82 -5.20 8.23
CA THR A 109 -8.71 -5.21 7.28
C THR A 109 -7.91 -3.93 7.45
N LEU A 110 -6.62 -4.07 7.72
CA LEU A 110 -5.68 -2.95 7.78
C LEU A 110 -5.01 -2.77 6.42
N ALA A 111 -4.86 -1.53 5.98
CA ALA A 111 -4.08 -1.14 4.81
C ALA A 111 -2.82 -0.40 5.25
N VAL A 112 -1.68 -0.82 4.69
CA VAL A 112 -0.36 -0.19 4.90
C VAL A 112 0.32 -0.07 3.55
N TYR A 113 0.73 1.13 3.18
CA TYR A 113 1.38 1.32 1.88
C TYR A 113 2.85 0.92 1.90
N PRO A 114 3.38 0.31 0.81
CA PRO A 114 4.77 -0.14 0.75
C PRO A 114 5.81 0.95 1.01
N TRP A 115 5.53 2.19 0.64
CA TRP A 115 6.41 3.35 0.88
C TRP A 115 6.40 3.86 2.32
N ASP A 116 5.41 3.47 3.14
CA ASP A 116 5.35 3.76 4.56
C ASP A 116 6.08 2.71 5.41
N VAL A 117 6.53 1.61 4.78
CA VAL A 117 7.25 0.51 5.43
C VAL A 117 8.75 0.72 5.32
N THR A 118 9.42 0.80 6.45
CA THR A 118 10.89 0.85 6.53
C THR A 118 11.46 -0.54 6.76
N ILE A 119 12.55 -0.89 6.07
CA ILE A 119 13.28 -2.16 6.27
C ILE A 119 14.59 -1.91 6.99
N SER A 120 14.89 -2.75 7.97
CA SER A 120 16.17 -2.77 8.69
C SER A 120 16.67 -4.19 8.95
N ARG A 121 17.98 -4.35 9.12
CA ARG A 121 18.61 -5.65 9.47
C ARG A 121 18.56 -5.93 10.97
N THR A 122 18.44 -4.91 11.77
CA THR A 122 18.32 -4.99 13.22
C THR A 122 16.96 -4.48 13.63
N ARG A 123 16.45 -4.95 14.77
CA ARG A 123 15.20 -4.45 15.31
C ARG A 123 15.32 -2.93 15.52
N PRO A 124 14.43 -2.12 14.92
CA PRO A 124 14.47 -0.68 15.10
C PRO A 124 14.13 -0.30 16.56
N ASP A 125 14.82 0.72 17.04
CA ASP A 125 14.53 1.39 18.33
C ASP A 125 14.15 2.84 18.01
N ASP A 126 13.01 2.99 17.35
CA ASP A 126 12.50 4.27 16.89
C ASP A 126 11.00 4.44 17.24
N SER A 127 10.39 5.50 16.73
CA SER A 127 8.97 5.80 16.96
C SER A 127 7.99 4.93 16.14
N ALA A 128 8.48 3.96 15.38
CA ALA A 128 7.60 3.01 14.70
C ALA A 128 7.00 2.05 15.73
N THR A 129 5.68 2.11 15.88
CA THR A 129 4.96 1.27 16.85
C THR A 129 4.83 -0.17 16.35
N ASN A 130 4.78 -0.35 15.02
CA ASN A 130 4.55 -1.65 14.39
C ASN A 130 5.87 -2.20 13.85
N VAL A 131 6.23 -3.42 14.25
CA VAL A 131 7.42 -4.12 13.77
C VAL A 131 7.07 -5.57 13.48
N ILE A 132 7.26 -5.99 12.25
CA ILE A 132 7.14 -7.38 11.80
C ILE A 132 8.55 -7.87 11.46
N SER A 133 8.93 -9.02 11.99
CA SER A 133 10.21 -9.66 11.67
C SER A 133 9.99 -10.96 10.90
N GLY A 134 10.86 -11.21 9.93
CA GLY A 134 10.78 -12.44 9.15
C GLY A 134 11.89 -12.56 8.12
N ALA A 135 11.90 -13.68 7.44
CA ALA A 135 12.78 -13.86 6.29
C ALA A 135 12.27 -13.05 5.09
N ILE A 136 13.18 -12.49 4.33
CA ILE A 136 12.87 -11.86 3.04
C ILE A 136 12.45 -12.96 2.06
N THR A 137 11.22 -12.92 1.59
CA THR A 137 10.64 -13.92 0.68
C THR A 137 10.73 -13.53 -0.79
N ALA A 138 10.86 -12.24 -1.08
CA ALA A 138 11.06 -11.74 -2.44
C ALA A 138 11.81 -10.40 -2.43
N VAL A 139 12.63 -10.20 -3.48
CA VAL A 139 13.26 -8.93 -3.81
C VAL A 139 13.08 -8.72 -5.31
N THR A 140 12.50 -7.59 -5.70
CA THR A 140 12.27 -7.23 -7.11
C THR A 140 12.76 -5.81 -7.35
N GLU A 141 13.73 -5.63 -8.24
CA GLU A 141 14.16 -4.30 -8.66
C GLU A 141 13.26 -3.77 -9.78
N LEU A 142 12.81 -2.52 -9.64
CA LEU A 142 11.93 -1.80 -10.56
C LEU A 142 12.53 -0.41 -10.84
N GLY A 143 13.40 -0.34 -11.86
CA GLY A 143 14.13 0.90 -12.16
C GLY A 143 15.05 1.32 -11.02
N ASN A 144 14.81 2.47 -10.40
CA ASN A 144 15.57 2.99 -9.26
C ASN A 144 14.99 2.58 -7.89
N ARG A 145 13.89 1.80 -7.89
CA ARG A 145 13.23 1.28 -6.69
C ARG A 145 13.35 -0.22 -6.60
N ALA A 146 13.20 -0.73 -5.40
CA ALA A 146 13.13 -2.15 -5.12
C ALA A 146 11.96 -2.44 -4.19
N ARG A 147 11.24 -3.53 -4.49
CA ARG A 147 10.21 -4.06 -3.61
C ARG A 147 10.77 -5.25 -2.86
N VAL A 148 10.70 -5.19 -1.52
CA VAL A 148 11.18 -6.23 -0.60
C VAL A 148 9.98 -6.76 0.17
N THR A 149 9.77 -8.08 0.14
CA THR A 149 8.65 -8.72 0.84
C THR A 149 9.15 -9.48 2.06
N ILE A 150 8.51 -9.23 3.21
CA ILE A 150 8.77 -9.89 4.51
C ILE A 150 7.43 -10.32 5.09
N GLY A 151 7.17 -11.63 5.19
CA GLY A 151 5.88 -12.13 5.63
C GLY A 151 4.72 -11.58 4.77
N PRO A 152 3.70 -10.96 5.38
CA PRO A 152 2.56 -10.40 4.66
C PRO A 152 2.81 -8.97 4.10
N LEU A 153 3.98 -8.38 4.35
CA LEU A 153 4.28 -7.01 3.97
C LEU A 153 5.27 -6.94 2.80
N SER A 154 4.97 -6.06 1.86
CA SER A 154 5.91 -5.54 0.88
C SER A 154 6.31 -4.11 1.26
N ALA A 155 7.59 -3.80 1.21
CA ALA A 155 8.13 -2.46 1.36
C ALA A 155 8.72 -1.98 0.02
N GLU A 156 8.64 -0.69 -0.23
CA GLU A 156 9.26 -0.06 -1.38
C GLU A 156 10.41 0.85 -0.93
N ILE A 157 11.62 0.50 -1.35
CA ILE A 157 12.86 1.20 -1.02
C ILE A 157 13.63 1.56 -2.28
N THR A 158 14.67 2.39 -2.17
CA THR A 158 15.57 2.63 -3.31
C THR A 158 16.51 1.45 -3.53
N VAL A 159 16.93 1.21 -4.78
CA VAL A 159 17.94 0.19 -5.12
C VAL A 159 19.26 0.46 -4.37
N ASP A 160 19.61 1.73 -4.15
CA ASP A 160 20.78 2.09 -3.34
C ASP A 160 20.63 1.61 -1.88
N SER A 161 19.45 1.81 -1.27
CA SER A 161 19.16 1.28 0.07
C SER A 161 19.18 -0.26 0.11
N LEU A 162 18.63 -0.92 -0.92
CA LEU A 162 18.69 -2.38 -1.06
C LEU A 162 20.14 -2.88 -0.98
N ARG A 163 21.02 -2.27 -1.79
CA ARG A 163 22.45 -2.62 -1.86
C ARG A 163 23.20 -2.27 -0.59
N ARG A 164 23.00 -1.08 -0.05
CA ARG A 164 23.62 -0.62 1.19
C ARG A 164 23.28 -1.51 2.38
N LEU A 165 22.02 -1.95 2.48
CA LEU A 165 21.56 -2.84 3.53
C LEU A 165 21.91 -4.32 3.25
N GLY A 166 22.30 -4.66 2.02
CA GLY A 166 22.62 -6.01 1.59
C GLY A 166 21.44 -6.96 1.77
N LEU A 167 20.24 -6.53 1.36
CA LEU A 167 19.01 -7.31 1.54
C LEU A 167 18.88 -8.36 0.43
N GLU A 168 18.82 -9.62 0.83
CA GLU A 168 18.74 -10.75 -0.08
C GLU A 168 17.66 -11.74 0.37
N HIS A 169 17.16 -12.52 -0.56
CA HIS A 169 16.19 -13.58 -0.28
C HIS A 169 16.71 -14.53 0.82
N GLY A 170 15.85 -14.90 1.75
CA GLY A 170 16.13 -15.78 2.87
C GLY A 170 16.76 -15.12 4.09
N GLN A 171 17.26 -13.90 4.00
CA GLN A 171 17.81 -13.18 5.15
C GLN A 171 16.71 -12.70 6.10
N GLN A 172 17.02 -12.71 7.40
CA GLN A 172 16.14 -12.13 8.42
C GLN A 172 16.21 -10.59 8.36
N ALA A 173 15.04 -9.95 8.38
CA ALA A 173 14.92 -8.51 8.40
C ALA A 173 13.69 -8.09 9.21
N PHE A 174 13.59 -6.78 9.46
CA PHE A 174 12.50 -6.15 10.19
C PHE A 174 11.83 -5.14 9.27
N ALA A 175 10.50 -5.24 9.17
CA ALA A 175 9.65 -4.25 8.55
C ALA A 175 8.98 -3.43 9.65
N SER A 176 9.16 -2.11 9.63
CA SER A 176 8.57 -1.22 10.62
C SER A 176 7.75 -0.11 9.97
N PHE A 177 6.64 0.27 10.60
CA PHE A 177 5.74 1.30 10.12
C PHE A 177 4.95 1.94 11.27
N LYS A 178 4.42 3.14 11.03
CA LYS A 178 3.71 3.91 12.06
C LYS A 178 2.25 3.52 12.15
N ALA A 179 1.68 3.60 13.37
CA ALA A 179 0.24 3.44 13.58
C ALA A 179 -0.58 4.49 12.80
N THR A 180 -0.05 5.70 12.62
CA THR A 180 -0.69 6.78 11.83
C THR A 180 -0.70 6.52 10.32
N GLY A 181 0.17 5.64 9.80
CA GLY A 181 0.19 5.18 8.41
C GLY A 181 -0.58 3.88 8.18
N THR A 182 -1.27 3.38 9.22
CA THR A 182 -2.04 2.15 9.16
C THR A 182 -3.53 2.48 9.21
N ARG A 183 -4.31 2.11 8.18
CA ARG A 183 -5.73 2.44 8.06
C ARG A 183 -6.60 1.21 8.18
N ILE A 184 -7.75 1.34 8.84
CA ILE A 184 -8.83 0.34 8.77
C ILE A 184 -9.66 0.65 7.51
N VAL A 185 -9.68 -0.28 6.54
CA VAL A 185 -10.39 -0.10 5.25
C VAL A 185 -11.69 -0.89 5.13
N ALA A 186 -11.94 -1.86 6.00
CA ALA A 186 -13.23 -2.48 6.20
C ALA A 186 -13.29 -3.22 7.52
N SER A 187 -14.45 -3.21 8.17
CA SER A 187 -14.85 -4.22 9.13
C SER A 187 -15.81 -5.19 8.43
N LYS A 188 -15.61 -6.51 8.54
CA LYS A 188 -16.64 -7.47 8.12
C LYS A 188 -17.80 -7.35 9.11
N GLY A 189 -18.82 -6.53 8.77
CA GLY A 189 -19.96 -6.38 9.69
C GLY A 189 -20.94 -5.25 9.33
N GLY A 190 -20.67 -4.46 8.29
CA GLY A 190 -21.62 -3.47 7.78
C GLY A 190 -22.15 -3.88 6.43
N THR A 191 -23.28 -4.57 6.38
CA THR A 191 -24.14 -4.60 5.19
C THR A 191 -24.78 -3.20 5.06
N PRO A 192 -24.83 -2.61 3.83
CA PRO A 192 -25.48 -1.33 3.59
C PRO A 192 -26.98 -1.38 3.91
#